data_f708e25ff3910482b780422e416b7f62
#
_entry.id   f708e25ff3910482b780422e416b7f62
#
_cell.length_a   1.000
_cell.length_b   1.000
_cell.length_c   1.000
_cell.angle_alpha   90.00
_cell.angle_beta   90.00
_cell.angle_gamma   90.00
#
_symmetry.space_group_name_H-M   'P 1'
#
loop_
_entity.id
_entity.type
_entity.pdbx_description
1 polymer ?
#
loop_
_entity_poly.entity_id
_entity_poly.type
_entity_poly.pdbx_seq_one_letter_code
_entity_poly.pdbx_strand_id
1 'polypeptide(L)'
;MLGPTGVGILWGKKELLDEMPPFLTGGSMIETVTMESATYLDAPKRFEAGVPNMAQAVGLGAAVDYLNRVGLDAIHAHEVALTQKALEGLQTIQGLSVIGPKDLEMRGGVVSFAVEGIHPHDLGQALDQYGIAVRTGHHCAWPLMRRFKTVATTRASFYLYNGFDDITALVDGVERARKYFAER
;
A
#
# COMPACT_ATOMS: atom_id res chain seq x y z
N MET A 1 -6.36 5.46 0.36
CA MET A 1 -7.13 6.69 0.65
C MET A 1 -8.61 6.39 0.96
N LEU A 2 -8.97 5.16 1.27
CA LEU A 2 -10.34 4.74 1.63
C LEU A 2 -11.43 5.04 0.58
N GLY A 3 -11.04 5.43 -0.63
CA GLY A 3 -11.97 5.67 -1.74
C GLY A 3 -12.40 4.39 -2.43
N PRO A 4 -13.40 4.46 -3.31
CA PRO A 4 -13.88 3.32 -4.09
C PRO A 4 -12.83 2.84 -5.08
N THR A 5 -12.97 1.58 -5.53
CA THR A 5 -12.17 1.04 -6.63
C THR A 5 -12.57 1.67 -7.97
N GLY A 6 -11.67 1.68 -8.95
CA GLY A 6 -11.95 2.13 -10.31
C GLY A 6 -11.76 3.63 -10.55
N VAL A 7 -11.12 4.35 -9.63
CA VAL A 7 -10.71 5.75 -9.83
C VAL A 7 -9.28 5.95 -9.35
N GLY A 8 -8.54 6.78 -10.08
CA GLY A 8 -7.18 7.19 -9.73
C GLY A 8 -6.93 8.62 -10.18
N ILE A 9 -5.98 9.29 -9.56
CA ILE A 9 -5.60 10.66 -9.87
C ILE A 9 -4.11 10.69 -10.25
N LEU A 10 -3.80 11.26 -11.39
CA LEU A 10 -2.47 11.69 -11.75
C LEU A 10 -2.37 13.21 -11.60
N TRP A 11 -1.51 13.66 -10.73
CA TRP A 11 -1.14 15.06 -10.64
C TRP A 11 0.18 15.30 -11.36
N GLY A 12 0.28 16.42 -12.09
CA GLY A 12 1.49 16.82 -12.77
C GLY A 12 1.57 18.33 -12.95
N LYS A 13 2.78 18.86 -13.20
CA LYS A 13 2.95 20.25 -13.62
C LYS A 13 2.31 20.44 -14.99
N LYS A 14 1.56 21.54 -15.16
CA LYS A 14 0.83 21.80 -16.39
C LYS A 14 1.73 21.78 -17.63
N GLU A 15 2.90 22.40 -17.53
CA GLU A 15 3.87 22.48 -18.62
C GLU A 15 4.28 21.09 -19.12
N LEU A 16 4.51 20.15 -18.20
CA LEU A 16 4.87 18.78 -18.55
C LEU A 16 3.68 18.03 -19.17
N LEU A 17 2.48 18.22 -18.62
CA LEU A 17 1.29 17.57 -19.14
C LEU A 17 0.91 18.08 -20.53
N ASP A 18 1.11 19.35 -20.81
CA ASP A 18 0.84 19.94 -22.11
C ASP A 18 1.81 19.45 -23.21
N GLU A 19 3.05 19.08 -22.85
CA GLU A 19 4.02 18.48 -23.77
C GLU A 19 3.79 16.99 -24.03
N MET A 20 3.06 16.30 -23.15
CA MET A 20 2.82 14.87 -23.29
C MET A 20 1.74 14.57 -24.34
N PRO A 21 1.93 13.51 -25.16
CA PRO A 21 0.84 12.99 -25.99
C PRO A 21 -0.28 12.38 -25.13
N PRO A 22 -1.53 12.31 -25.64
CA PRO A 22 -2.58 11.58 -24.94
C PRO A 22 -2.19 10.11 -24.76
N PHE A 23 -2.52 9.55 -23.60
CA PHE A 23 -2.28 8.13 -23.28
C PHE A 23 -3.35 7.22 -23.90
N LEU A 24 -4.63 7.64 -23.81
CA LEU A 24 -5.77 7.01 -24.46
C LEU A 24 -6.52 8.09 -25.25
N THR A 25 -7.12 7.67 -26.35
CA THR A 25 -7.94 8.56 -27.18
C THR A 25 -9.39 8.09 -27.19
N GLY A 26 -10.31 9.04 -27.36
CA GLY A 26 -11.75 8.76 -27.40
C GLY A 26 -12.57 10.04 -27.38
N GLY A 27 -13.86 9.94 -27.11
CA GLY A 27 -14.73 11.11 -26.97
C GLY A 27 -14.29 12.06 -25.85
N SER A 28 -14.77 13.26 -25.85
CA SER A 28 -14.60 14.31 -24.85
C SER A 28 -13.21 14.95 -24.76
N MET A 29 -12.16 14.38 -25.36
CA MET A 29 -10.78 14.86 -25.30
C MET A 29 -10.22 15.31 -26.65
N ILE A 30 -10.97 15.15 -27.70
CA ILE A 30 -10.62 15.50 -29.08
C ILE A 30 -11.04 16.92 -29.36
N GLU A 31 -10.22 17.72 -30.05
CA GLU A 31 -10.54 19.02 -30.56
C GLU A 31 -11.06 18.92 -32.01
N THR A 32 -10.26 18.28 -32.89
CA THR A 32 -10.65 18.01 -34.28
C THR A 32 -10.23 16.61 -34.70
N VAL A 33 -10.97 16.00 -35.63
CA VAL A 33 -10.63 14.70 -36.25
C VAL A 33 -10.86 14.81 -37.76
N THR A 34 -9.87 14.35 -38.52
CA THR A 34 -9.98 14.08 -39.98
C THR A 34 -9.71 12.59 -40.24
N MET A 35 -9.75 12.18 -41.51
CA MET A 35 -9.38 10.80 -41.86
C MET A 35 -7.88 10.52 -41.67
N GLU A 36 -7.05 11.54 -41.67
CA GLU A 36 -5.58 11.45 -41.62
C GLU A 36 -4.98 11.83 -40.27
N SER A 37 -5.72 12.62 -39.46
CA SER A 37 -5.14 13.19 -38.21
C SER A 37 -6.21 13.54 -37.19
N ALA A 38 -5.75 13.73 -35.96
CA ALA A 38 -6.56 14.27 -34.86
C ALA A 38 -5.75 15.29 -34.04
N THR A 39 -6.44 16.31 -33.55
CA THR A 39 -5.92 17.22 -32.53
C THR A 39 -6.67 17.04 -31.23
N TYR A 40 -6.05 17.38 -30.13
CA TYR A 40 -6.55 17.06 -28.80
C TYR A 40 -6.62 18.34 -27.95
N LEU A 41 -7.57 18.35 -27.02
CA LEU A 41 -7.70 19.42 -26.04
C LEU A 41 -6.47 19.49 -25.13
N ASP A 42 -6.30 20.60 -24.44
CA ASP A 42 -5.25 20.79 -23.44
C ASP A 42 -5.46 19.93 -22.19
N ALA A 43 -4.39 19.74 -21.42
CA ALA A 43 -4.50 19.12 -20.10
C ALA A 43 -5.42 19.96 -19.18
N PRO A 44 -6.25 19.34 -18.33
CA PRO A 44 -6.33 17.89 -18.04
C PRO A 44 -7.18 17.10 -19.03
N LYS A 45 -8.01 17.74 -19.86
CA LYS A 45 -8.97 17.10 -20.78
C LYS A 45 -8.31 16.11 -21.74
N ARG A 46 -7.10 16.40 -22.20
CA ARG A 46 -6.30 15.53 -23.09
C ARG A 46 -6.15 14.10 -22.56
N PHE A 47 -6.17 13.91 -21.23
CA PHE A 47 -5.96 12.61 -20.58
C PHE A 47 -7.25 11.94 -20.09
N GLU A 48 -8.41 12.56 -20.37
CA GLU A 48 -9.70 12.10 -19.87
C GLU A 48 -10.61 11.64 -21.03
N ALA A 49 -10.22 10.51 -21.66
CA ALA A 49 -10.96 9.95 -22.78
C ALA A 49 -12.28 9.31 -22.35
N GLY A 50 -13.37 9.66 -23.04
CA GLY A 50 -14.68 9.07 -22.83
C GLY A 50 -15.47 9.69 -21.67
N VAL A 51 -16.42 8.92 -21.14
CA VAL A 51 -17.22 9.31 -19.98
C VAL A 51 -16.45 8.98 -18.70
N PRO A 52 -16.21 9.96 -17.81
CA PRO A 52 -15.47 9.69 -16.56
C PRO A 52 -16.28 8.85 -15.58
N ASN A 53 -15.59 8.18 -14.66
CA ASN A 53 -16.18 7.41 -13.56
C ASN A 53 -16.75 8.34 -12.48
N MET A 54 -17.91 8.95 -12.75
CA MET A 54 -18.50 9.99 -11.91
C MET A 54 -18.80 9.52 -10.50
N ALA A 55 -19.41 8.34 -10.34
CA ALA A 55 -19.74 7.80 -9.02
C ALA A 55 -18.49 7.56 -8.15
N GLN A 56 -17.44 7.02 -8.76
CA GLN A 56 -16.17 6.77 -8.07
C GLN A 56 -15.44 8.08 -7.75
N ALA A 57 -15.52 9.08 -8.62
CA ALA A 57 -14.96 10.41 -8.36
C ALA A 57 -15.64 11.09 -7.16
N VAL A 58 -16.97 11.04 -7.08
CA VAL A 58 -17.73 11.55 -5.92
C VAL A 58 -17.36 10.79 -4.65
N GLY A 59 -17.26 9.46 -4.72
CA GLY A 59 -16.84 8.62 -3.59
C GLY A 59 -15.41 8.92 -3.12
N LEU A 60 -14.48 9.19 -4.04
CA LEU A 60 -13.13 9.59 -3.69
C LEU A 60 -13.11 10.98 -3.03
N GLY A 61 -13.94 11.93 -3.51
CA GLY A 61 -14.12 13.24 -2.86
C GLY A 61 -14.58 13.09 -1.41
N ALA A 62 -15.59 12.26 -1.16
CA ALA A 62 -16.07 11.96 0.21
C ALA A 62 -14.98 11.33 1.10
N ALA A 63 -14.12 10.47 0.53
CA ALA A 63 -12.99 9.89 1.25
C ALA A 63 -11.94 10.96 1.63
N VAL A 64 -11.66 11.90 0.73
CA VAL A 64 -10.77 13.04 1.02
C VAL A 64 -11.32 13.90 2.15
N ASP A 65 -12.62 14.21 2.12
CA ASP A 65 -13.29 14.98 3.19
C ASP A 65 -13.24 14.24 4.53
N TYR A 66 -13.39 12.91 4.52
CA TYR A 66 -13.26 12.09 5.71
C TYR A 66 -11.84 12.17 6.29
N LEU A 67 -10.81 11.96 5.46
CA LEU A 67 -9.41 12.04 5.91
C LEU A 67 -9.03 13.42 6.43
N ASN A 68 -9.52 14.49 5.81
CA ASN A 68 -9.30 15.85 6.27
C ASN A 68 -9.97 16.12 7.63
N ARG A 69 -11.16 15.55 7.89
CA ARG A 69 -11.82 15.66 9.20
C ARG A 69 -11.08 14.93 10.30
N VAL A 70 -10.49 13.77 10.01
CA VAL A 70 -9.63 13.05 10.97
C VAL A 70 -8.32 13.78 11.18
N GLY A 71 -7.77 14.39 10.13
CA GLY A 71 -6.50 15.08 10.12
C GLY A 71 -5.31 14.19 9.73
N LEU A 72 -4.61 14.56 8.68
CA LEU A 72 -3.49 13.74 8.16
C LEU A 72 -2.36 13.60 9.17
N ASP A 73 -2.06 14.65 9.95
CA ASP A 73 -1.03 14.61 10.99
C ASP A 73 -1.42 13.65 12.14
N ALA A 74 -2.70 13.62 12.51
CA ALA A 74 -3.20 12.69 13.53
C ALA A 74 -3.14 11.24 13.03
N ILE A 75 -3.48 11.00 11.75
CA ILE A 75 -3.34 9.68 11.12
C ILE A 75 -1.88 9.25 11.11
N HIS A 76 -0.98 10.13 10.70
CA HIS A 76 0.46 9.83 10.67
C HIS A 76 1.01 9.51 12.05
N ALA A 77 0.69 10.31 13.06
CA ALA A 77 1.11 10.06 14.44
C ALA A 77 0.60 8.70 14.96
N HIS A 78 -0.64 8.34 14.63
CA HIS A 78 -1.21 7.04 14.97
C HIS A 78 -0.48 5.88 14.28
N GLU A 79 -0.21 5.99 12.97
CA GLU A 79 0.56 4.98 12.21
C GLU A 79 1.97 4.80 12.77
N VAL A 80 2.64 5.90 13.15
CA VAL A 80 3.97 5.85 13.80
C VAL A 80 3.89 5.08 15.12
N ALA A 81 2.91 5.37 15.98
CA ALA A 81 2.75 4.69 17.26
C ALA A 81 2.48 3.18 17.09
N LEU A 82 1.61 2.79 16.14
CA LEU A 82 1.36 1.38 15.82
C LEU A 82 2.61 0.68 15.27
N THR A 83 3.33 1.35 14.37
CA THR A 83 4.56 0.82 13.76
C THR A 83 5.66 0.63 14.79
N GLN A 84 5.83 1.60 15.70
CA GLN A 84 6.78 1.49 16.81
C GLN A 84 6.46 0.27 17.67
N LYS A 85 5.21 0.13 18.11
CA LYS A 85 4.77 -1.01 18.92
C LYS A 85 4.98 -2.35 18.22
N ALA A 86 4.69 -2.40 16.91
CA ALA A 86 4.91 -3.60 16.12
C ALA A 86 6.40 -3.97 16.02
N LEU A 87 7.28 -2.99 15.79
CA LEU A 87 8.72 -3.20 15.74
C LEU A 87 9.28 -3.69 17.09
N GLU A 88 8.87 -3.04 18.19
CA GLU A 88 9.26 -3.43 19.54
C GLU A 88 8.85 -4.88 19.83
N GLY A 89 7.62 -5.27 19.53
CA GLY A 89 7.15 -6.63 19.77
C GLY A 89 7.77 -7.66 18.84
N LEU A 90 7.84 -7.40 17.55
CA LEU A 90 8.40 -8.36 16.59
C LEU A 90 9.90 -8.59 16.80
N GLN A 91 10.67 -7.59 17.24
CA GLN A 91 12.10 -7.73 17.52
C GLN A 91 12.40 -8.65 18.72
N THR A 92 11.44 -8.93 19.60
CA THR A 92 11.63 -9.88 20.71
C THR A 92 11.56 -11.35 20.24
N ILE A 93 11.03 -11.60 19.04
CA ILE A 93 10.83 -12.94 18.50
C ILE A 93 12.16 -13.49 17.97
N GLN A 94 12.59 -14.62 18.52
CA GLN A 94 13.84 -15.27 18.10
C GLN A 94 13.81 -15.69 16.64
N GLY A 95 14.89 -15.37 15.90
CA GLY A 95 15.02 -15.70 14.49
C GLY A 95 14.21 -14.79 13.55
N LEU A 96 13.53 -13.74 14.06
CA LEU A 96 12.83 -12.79 13.25
C LEU A 96 13.75 -11.64 12.81
N SER A 97 13.71 -11.33 11.53
CA SER A 97 14.44 -10.21 10.92
C SER A 97 13.47 -9.24 10.28
N VAL A 98 13.54 -7.96 10.68
CA VAL A 98 12.75 -6.87 10.08
C VAL A 98 13.49 -6.29 8.88
N ILE A 99 12.78 -6.08 7.78
CA ILE A 99 13.28 -5.48 6.54
C ILE A 99 12.86 -4.00 6.48
N GLY A 100 13.81 -3.13 6.13
CA GLY A 100 13.57 -1.69 5.96
C GLY A 100 14.28 -0.82 6.99
N PRO A 101 14.09 0.51 6.94
CA PRO A 101 14.77 1.46 7.83
C PRO A 101 14.40 1.20 9.29
N LYS A 102 15.32 1.50 10.21
CA LYS A 102 15.05 1.46 11.66
C LYS A 102 14.40 2.75 12.15
N ASP A 103 14.63 3.84 11.45
CA ASP A 103 14.07 5.15 11.75
C ASP A 103 12.57 5.18 11.40
N LEU A 104 11.76 5.55 12.38
CA LEU A 104 10.30 5.62 12.25
C LEU A 104 9.85 6.76 11.33
N GLU A 105 10.60 7.85 11.23
CA GLU A 105 10.30 8.96 10.33
C GLU A 105 10.42 8.56 8.85
N MET A 106 11.22 7.51 8.58
CA MET A 106 11.39 6.95 7.24
C MET A 106 10.44 5.78 6.93
N ARG A 107 9.49 5.48 7.82
CA ARG A 107 8.52 4.40 7.65
C ARG A 107 7.09 4.93 7.55
N GLY A 108 6.29 4.27 6.71
CA GLY A 108 4.83 4.32 6.83
C GLY A 108 4.32 3.22 7.77
N GLY A 109 3.00 3.09 7.88
CA GLY A 109 2.32 2.07 8.70
C GLY A 109 2.49 0.63 8.20
N VAL A 110 3.73 0.22 7.92
CA VAL A 110 4.06 -1.06 7.28
C VAL A 110 5.32 -1.67 7.91
N VAL A 111 5.25 -2.98 8.24
CA VAL A 111 6.41 -3.76 8.68
C VAL A 111 6.52 -5.04 7.85
N SER A 112 7.63 -5.18 7.13
CA SER A 112 8.01 -6.41 6.44
C SER A 112 9.05 -7.17 7.26
N PHE A 113 8.85 -8.48 7.41
CA PHE A 113 9.74 -9.33 8.22
C PHE A 113 9.84 -10.73 7.65
N ALA A 114 10.86 -11.45 8.05
CA ALA A 114 11.07 -12.87 7.79
C ALA A 114 11.41 -13.58 9.10
N VAL A 115 10.99 -14.83 9.23
CA VAL A 115 11.31 -15.72 10.37
C VAL A 115 12.17 -16.84 9.85
N GLU A 116 13.32 -17.05 10.49
CA GLU A 116 14.28 -18.08 10.09
C GLU A 116 13.64 -19.47 10.12
N GLY A 117 13.90 -20.26 9.07
CA GLY A 117 13.35 -21.61 8.94
C GLY A 117 11.87 -21.69 8.55
N ILE A 118 11.15 -20.58 8.43
CA ILE A 118 9.73 -20.58 8.08
C ILE A 118 9.53 -19.81 6.76
N HIS A 119 8.95 -20.51 5.77
CA HIS A 119 8.61 -19.82 4.53
C HIS A 119 7.49 -18.79 4.76
N PRO A 120 7.56 -17.56 4.21
CA PRO A 120 6.55 -16.52 4.44
C PRO A 120 5.11 -16.94 4.11
N HIS A 121 4.89 -17.79 3.10
CA HIS A 121 3.57 -18.33 2.80
C HIS A 121 3.02 -19.22 3.91
N ASP A 122 3.85 -20.08 4.50
CA ASP A 122 3.45 -20.96 5.59
C ASP A 122 3.12 -20.15 6.85
N LEU A 123 3.94 -19.13 7.13
CA LEU A 123 3.68 -18.17 8.20
C LEU A 123 2.35 -17.44 7.97
N GLY A 124 2.11 -16.95 6.73
CA GLY A 124 0.86 -16.28 6.39
C GLY A 124 -0.37 -17.17 6.55
N GLN A 125 -0.29 -18.44 6.15
CA GLN A 125 -1.37 -19.42 6.35
C GLN A 125 -1.64 -19.70 7.85
N ALA A 126 -0.59 -19.81 8.66
CA ALA A 126 -0.75 -19.99 10.09
C ALA A 126 -1.41 -18.76 10.75
N LEU A 127 -0.99 -17.54 10.35
CA LEU A 127 -1.57 -16.31 10.85
C LEU A 127 -3.04 -16.16 10.45
N ASP A 128 -3.39 -16.53 9.22
CA ASP A 128 -4.77 -16.50 8.73
C ASP A 128 -5.70 -17.38 9.58
N GLN A 129 -5.23 -18.56 10.01
CA GLN A 129 -5.99 -19.43 10.94
C GLN A 129 -6.23 -18.77 12.32
N TYR A 130 -5.43 -17.79 12.68
CA TYR A 130 -5.59 -17.00 13.91
C TYR A 130 -6.39 -15.71 13.69
N GLY A 131 -6.94 -15.50 12.49
CA GLY A 131 -7.68 -14.29 12.12
C GLY A 131 -6.77 -13.07 11.86
N ILE A 132 -5.48 -13.29 11.59
CA ILE A 132 -4.49 -12.23 11.38
C ILE A 132 -4.16 -12.15 9.89
N ALA A 133 -4.65 -11.11 9.22
CA ALA A 133 -4.44 -10.89 7.80
C ALA A 133 -3.08 -10.19 7.55
N VAL A 134 -2.21 -10.86 6.79
CA VAL A 134 -0.92 -10.33 6.34
C VAL A 134 -0.75 -10.58 4.85
N ARG A 135 0.16 -9.85 4.22
CA ARG A 135 0.56 -10.15 2.85
C ARG A 135 1.90 -10.88 2.83
N THR A 136 2.01 -11.92 1.99
CA THR A 136 3.23 -12.70 1.82
C THR A 136 3.75 -12.64 0.39
N GLY A 137 5.06 -12.77 0.21
CA GLY A 137 5.70 -12.80 -1.10
C GLY A 137 6.77 -11.71 -1.29
N HIS A 138 7.07 -11.40 -2.54
CA HIS A 138 8.07 -10.38 -2.90
C HIS A 138 7.49 -8.96 -3.07
N HIS A 139 6.18 -8.79 -2.89
CA HIS A 139 5.47 -7.49 -2.90
C HIS A 139 5.71 -6.65 -4.17
N CYS A 140 5.91 -7.30 -5.33
CA CYS A 140 6.30 -6.68 -6.60
C CYS A 140 7.67 -5.96 -6.54
N ALA A 141 8.53 -6.32 -5.59
CA ALA A 141 9.81 -5.67 -5.30
C ALA A 141 10.99 -6.66 -5.42
N TRP A 142 11.10 -7.35 -6.54
CA TRP A 142 12.17 -8.32 -6.80
C TRP A 142 13.58 -7.80 -6.57
N PRO A 143 13.95 -6.56 -7.00
CA PRO A 143 15.29 -6.03 -6.73
C PRO A 143 15.57 -5.88 -5.24
N LEU A 144 14.55 -5.51 -4.44
CA LEU A 144 14.65 -5.40 -3.00
C LEU A 144 14.91 -6.75 -2.33
N MET A 145 14.19 -7.80 -2.77
CA MET A 145 14.40 -9.16 -2.26
C MET A 145 15.83 -9.64 -2.52
N ARG A 146 16.36 -9.36 -3.72
CA ARG A 146 17.76 -9.69 -4.05
C ARG A 146 18.76 -8.92 -3.18
N ARG A 147 18.51 -7.64 -2.93
CA ARG A 147 19.38 -6.82 -2.07
C ARG A 147 19.44 -7.34 -0.64
N PHE A 148 18.31 -7.79 -0.10
CA PHE A 148 18.24 -8.35 1.25
C PHE A 148 18.48 -9.85 1.30
N LYS A 149 18.81 -10.49 0.15
CA LYS A 149 19.10 -11.93 0.02
C LYS A 149 17.97 -12.79 0.62
N THR A 150 16.73 -12.38 0.42
CA THR A 150 15.53 -13.14 0.82
C THR A 150 14.67 -13.45 -0.40
N VAL A 151 13.97 -14.57 -0.37
CA VAL A 151 13.07 -14.97 -1.46
C VAL A 151 11.72 -14.26 -1.37
N ALA A 152 11.28 -13.97 -0.16
CA ALA A 152 9.99 -13.36 0.15
C ALA A 152 9.99 -12.83 1.59
N THR A 153 8.96 -12.04 1.92
CA THR A 153 8.71 -11.58 3.29
C THR A 153 7.23 -11.70 3.64
N THR A 154 6.94 -11.70 4.94
CA THR A 154 5.60 -11.45 5.48
C THR A 154 5.49 -9.96 5.80
N ARG A 155 4.38 -9.33 5.41
CA ARG A 155 4.17 -7.89 5.59
C ARG A 155 2.86 -7.63 6.33
N ALA A 156 2.95 -7.00 7.48
CA ALA A 156 1.83 -6.40 8.18
C ALA A 156 1.69 -4.92 7.77
N SER A 157 0.45 -4.45 7.60
CA SER A 157 0.15 -3.06 7.25
C SER A 157 -0.92 -2.54 8.21
N PHE A 158 -0.71 -1.34 8.71
CA PHE A 158 -1.58 -0.67 9.68
C PHE A 158 -2.11 0.62 9.10
N TYR A 159 -3.32 1.00 9.49
CA TYR A 159 -3.90 2.27 9.10
C TYR A 159 -4.77 2.82 10.24
N LEU A 160 -5.45 3.93 10.00
CA LEU A 160 -6.24 4.67 10.99
C LEU A 160 -7.33 3.85 11.72
N TYR A 161 -7.70 2.70 11.20
CA TYR A 161 -8.71 1.80 11.78
C TYR A 161 -8.12 0.66 12.61
N ASN A 162 -6.81 0.49 12.64
CA ASN A 162 -6.16 -0.50 13.50
C ASN A 162 -5.92 0.05 14.91
N GLY A 163 -5.93 -0.84 15.90
CA GLY A 163 -5.63 -0.54 17.28
C GLY A 163 -4.37 -1.25 17.80
N PHE A 164 -3.97 -0.95 19.02
CA PHE A 164 -2.84 -1.62 19.66
C PHE A 164 -3.10 -3.11 19.93
N ASP A 165 -4.37 -3.51 20.06
CA ASP A 165 -4.76 -4.91 20.20
C ASP A 165 -4.46 -5.72 18.94
N ASP A 166 -4.59 -5.12 17.75
CA ASP A 166 -4.20 -5.76 16.48
C ASP A 166 -2.69 -6.03 16.44
N ILE A 167 -1.91 -5.10 16.98
CA ILE A 167 -0.45 -5.27 17.07
C ILE A 167 -0.08 -6.38 18.05
N THR A 168 -0.75 -6.44 19.19
CA THR A 168 -0.55 -7.51 20.17
C THR A 168 -0.91 -8.87 19.57
N ALA A 169 -2.06 -8.97 18.90
CA ALA A 169 -2.47 -10.19 18.20
C ALA A 169 -1.47 -10.62 17.13
N LEU A 170 -0.93 -9.67 16.35
CA LEU A 170 0.12 -9.96 15.36
C LEU A 170 1.36 -10.57 16.00
N VAL A 171 1.90 -9.94 17.06
CA VAL A 171 3.12 -10.41 17.74
C VAL A 171 2.92 -11.81 18.35
N ASP A 172 1.81 -12.00 19.06
CA ASP A 172 1.46 -13.29 19.68
C ASP A 172 1.24 -14.37 18.63
N GLY A 173 0.57 -14.02 17.52
CA GLY A 173 0.33 -14.93 16.41
C GLY A 173 1.62 -15.38 15.72
N VAL A 174 2.57 -14.47 15.49
CA VAL A 174 3.87 -14.79 14.90
C VAL A 174 4.69 -15.69 15.84
N GLU A 175 4.73 -15.38 17.14
CA GLU A 175 5.44 -16.21 18.11
C GLU A 175 4.81 -17.61 18.25
N ARG A 176 3.48 -17.70 18.22
CA ARG A 176 2.75 -18.96 18.22
C ARG A 176 3.08 -19.80 16.97
N ALA A 177 3.06 -19.18 15.79
CA ALA A 177 3.42 -19.85 14.55
C ALA A 177 4.88 -20.33 14.58
N ARG A 178 5.81 -19.48 15.04
CA ARG A 178 7.23 -19.84 15.20
C ARG A 178 7.41 -21.10 16.05
N LYS A 179 6.75 -21.17 17.22
CA LYS A 179 6.81 -22.35 18.11
C LYS A 179 6.28 -23.60 17.42
N TYR A 180 5.15 -23.48 16.74
CA TYR A 180 4.53 -24.61 16.01
C TYR A 180 5.48 -25.18 14.94
N PHE A 181 6.18 -24.35 14.19
CA PHE A 181 7.14 -24.82 13.17
C PHE A 181 8.46 -25.31 13.75
N ALA A 182 8.86 -24.86 14.95
CA ALA A 182 10.08 -25.33 15.61
C ALA A 182 9.95 -26.74 16.22
N GLU A 183 8.72 -27.22 16.46
CA GLU A 183 8.43 -28.54 17.04
C GLU A 183 8.27 -29.63 15.95
N ARG A 184 8.44 -29.28 14.70
CA ARG A 184 8.31 -30.19 13.55
C ARG A 184 9.63 -30.43 12.84
#